data_2ceaf4a791262e4e1bea4d61d8464a88
#
_entry.id   2ceaf4a791262e4e1bea4d61d8464a88
#
_cell.length_a   1.000
_cell.length_b   1.000
_cell.length_c   1.000
_cell.angle_alpha   90.00
_cell.angle_beta   90.00
_cell.angle_gamma   90.00
#
_symmetry.space_group_name_H-M   'P 1'
#
loop_
_entity.id
_entity.type
_entity.pdbx_description
1 polymer ?
#
loop_
_entity_poly.entity_id
_entity_poly.type
_entity_poly.pdbx_seq_one_letter_code
_entity_poly.pdbx_strand_id
1 'polypeptide(L)'
;MALVFDVQQASGKPDDNRRPGTACPFCDTEELANIIRRDGDCIWLENKFKTLRATRQTVLIESANHDADLVTYEPDELHHVMRFALGCWQQMIDSQQYRSVLMYKNKGPLSGGSLVHPHMQIVGLEREDGYAALAPANFEGIDVWPVSYTHLRA
;
A
#
# COMPACT_ATOMS: atom_id res chain seq x y z
N MET A 1 -22.95 4.23 2.36
CA MET A 1 -22.37 4.88 3.57
C MET A 1 -20.95 5.32 3.18
N ALA A 2 -20.43 6.43 3.66
CA ALA A 2 -19.13 6.94 3.23
C ALA A 2 -18.05 6.47 4.20
N LEU A 3 -16.82 6.26 3.69
CA LEU A 3 -15.65 6.00 4.53
C LEU A 3 -15.41 7.20 5.47
N VAL A 4 -15.22 6.92 6.75
CA VAL A 4 -15.00 7.96 7.77
C VAL A 4 -13.53 7.97 8.18
N PHE A 5 -12.87 9.12 7.92
CA PHE A 5 -11.48 9.32 8.30
C PHE A 5 -11.35 9.72 9.76
N ASP A 6 -10.33 9.17 10.45
CA ASP A 6 -9.92 9.57 11.78
C ASP A 6 -8.70 10.50 11.69
N VAL A 7 -8.97 11.81 11.72
CA VAL A 7 -7.96 12.86 11.53
C VAL A 7 -6.93 12.88 12.67
N GLN A 8 -7.34 12.52 13.89
CA GLN A 8 -6.43 12.56 15.05
C GLN A 8 -5.34 11.47 14.94
N GLN A 9 -5.70 10.29 14.47
CA GLN A 9 -4.73 9.23 14.24
C GLN A 9 -3.83 9.49 13.02
N ALA A 10 -4.34 10.19 12.03
CA ALA A 10 -3.57 10.53 10.82
C ALA A 10 -2.41 11.50 11.12
N SER A 11 -2.55 12.40 12.10
CA SER A 11 -1.54 13.41 12.43
C SER A 11 -0.25 12.86 13.05
N GLY A 12 -0.29 11.64 13.60
CA GLY A 12 0.87 10.98 14.21
C GLY A 12 1.71 10.10 13.27
N LYS A 13 1.36 10.05 11.97
CA LYS A 13 2.11 9.23 11.00
C LYS A 13 3.54 9.75 10.78
N PRO A 14 4.54 8.84 10.71
CA PRO A 14 5.85 9.18 10.17
C PRO A 14 5.74 9.69 8.73
N ASP A 15 6.52 10.69 8.38
CA ASP A 15 6.50 11.31 7.05
C ASP A 15 7.93 11.69 6.63
N ASP A 16 8.69 10.72 6.14
CA ASP A 16 10.05 10.92 5.64
C ASP A 16 10.10 11.50 4.22
N ASN A 17 9.01 11.37 3.46
CA ASN A 17 8.87 12.04 2.16
C ASN A 17 8.85 13.57 2.28
N ARG A 18 8.34 14.11 3.39
CA ARG A 18 8.24 15.57 3.63
C ARG A 18 9.26 16.06 4.64
N ARG A 19 9.87 15.17 5.39
CA ARG A 19 10.87 15.46 6.44
C ARG A 19 12.10 14.58 6.25
N PRO A 20 12.96 14.89 5.27
CA PRO A 20 14.19 14.14 5.02
C PRO A 20 15.06 14.08 6.30
N GLY A 21 15.66 12.90 6.53
CA GLY A 21 16.49 12.66 7.72
C GLY A 21 15.73 12.11 8.95
N THR A 22 14.41 11.91 8.85
CA THR A 22 13.66 11.15 9.85
C THR A 22 13.99 9.66 9.71
N ALA A 23 14.24 8.96 10.83
CA ALA A 23 14.48 7.53 10.81
C ALA A 23 13.26 6.78 10.23
N CYS A 24 13.49 5.93 9.23
CA CYS A 24 12.43 5.15 8.61
C CYS A 24 12.04 3.98 9.52
N PRO A 25 10.78 3.88 9.95
CA PRO A 25 10.35 2.80 10.85
C PRO A 25 10.35 1.42 10.19
N PHE A 26 10.43 1.35 8.85
CA PHE A 26 10.45 0.06 8.14
C PHE A 26 11.88 -0.48 7.90
N CYS A 27 12.91 0.34 8.15
CA CYS A 27 14.30 -0.11 8.12
C CYS A 27 14.69 -0.89 9.38
N ASP A 28 14.04 -0.61 10.51
CA ASP A 28 14.27 -1.32 11.76
C ASP A 28 13.24 -2.45 11.92
N THR A 29 13.55 -3.59 11.32
CA THR A 29 12.62 -4.73 11.29
C THR A 29 12.48 -5.44 12.62
N GLU A 30 13.37 -5.19 13.59
CA GLU A 30 13.30 -5.77 14.94
C GLU A 30 12.33 -5.00 15.83
N GLU A 31 12.15 -3.71 15.57
CA GLU A 31 11.17 -2.86 16.27
C GLU A 31 9.74 -2.99 15.73
N LEU A 32 9.54 -3.77 14.64
CA LEU A 32 8.22 -3.98 14.08
C LEU A 32 7.37 -4.87 15.00
N ALA A 33 6.18 -4.39 15.30
CA ALA A 33 5.19 -5.10 16.11
C ALA A 33 4.00 -5.57 15.26
N ASN A 34 3.28 -6.59 15.80
CA ASN A 34 2.04 -7.09 15.18
C ASN A 34 2.25 -7.61 13.75
N ILE A 35 3.37 -8.30 13.52
CA ILE A 35 3.64 -8.99 12.27
C ILE A 35 2.66 -10.13 12.10
N ILE A 36 1.98 -10.18 10.94
CA ILE A 36 1.01 -11.21 10.59
C ILE A 36 1.70 -12.34 9.82
N ARG A 37 2.58 -11.97 8.89
CA ARG A 37 3.29 -12.92 8.02
C ARG A 37 4.61 -12.33 7.54
N ARG A 38 5.61 -13.19 7.36
CA ARG A 38 6.92 -12.83 6.79
C ARG A 38 7.33 -13.90 5.79
N ASP A 39 8.00 -13.46 4.71
CA ASP A 39 8.65 -14.32 3.73
C ASP A 39 9.86 -13.58 3.14
N GLY A 40 11.05 -13.99 3.55
CA GLY A 40 12.28 -13.23 3.28
C GLY A 40 12.19 -11.81 3.84
N ASP A 41 12.41 -10.83 2.97
CA ASP A 41 12.35 -9.40 3.29
C ASP A 41 10.92 -8.84 3.25
N CYS A 42 9.97 -9.59 2.69
CA CYS A 42 8.57 -9.19 2.67
C CYS A 42 7.93 -9.39 4.05
N ILE A 43 7.32 -8.33 4.59
CA ILE A 43 6.70 -8.36 5.92
C ILE A 43 5.29 -7.77 5.85
N TRP A 44 4.29 -8.55 6.23
CA TRP A 44 2.91 -8.10 6.38
C TRP A 44 2.56 -7.91 7.85
N LEU A 45 2.10 -6.72 8.22
CA LEU A 45 1.84 -6.33 9.62
C LEU A 45 0.62 -5.43 9.74
N GLU A 46 0.07 -5.32 10.96
CA GLU A 46 -0.99 -4.37 11.27
C GLU A 46 -0.49 -2.92 11.12
N ASN A 47 -1.29 -2.07 10.49
CA ASN A 47 -0.97 -0.65 10.43
C ASN A 47 -1.19 -0.02 11.82
N LYS A 48 -0.14 0.52 12.40
CA LYS A 48 -0.19 1.22 13.70
C LYS A 48 -1.06 2.50 13.63
N PHE A 49 -1.11 3.13 12.46
CA PHE A 49 -1.82 4.39 12.24
C PHE A 49 -3.09 4.16 11.41
N LYS A 50 -4.12 3.66 12.07
CA LYS A 50 -5.41 3.38 11.43
C LYS A 50 -6.17 4.67 11.19
N THR A 51 -6.32 5.08 9.94
CA THR A 51 -6.94 6.35 9.55
C THR A 51 -8.40 6.24 9.15
N LEU A 52 -8.92 5.03 9.00
CA LEU A 52 -10.31 4.77 8.59
C LEU A 52 -11.02 3.97 9.68
N ARG A 53 -12.27 4.34 9.97
CA ARG A 53 -13.15 3.62 10.90
C ARG A 53 -13.80 2.41 10.21
N ALA A 54 -14.17 1.41 11.00
CA ALA A 54 -14.77 0.16 10.50
C ALA A 54 -13.94 -0.49 9.38
N THR A 55 -12.62 -0.55 9.61
CA THR A 55 -11.68 -1.18 8.68
C THR A 55 -10.57 -1.90 9.43
N ARG A 56 -10.02 -2.93 8.82
CA ARG A 56 -8.71 -3.46 9.18
C ARG A 56 -7.69 -2.91 8.20
N GLN A 57 -6.72 -2.17 8.70
CA GLN A 57 -5.66 -1.60 7.87
C GLN A 57 -4.35 -2.28 8.18
N THR A 58 -3.72 -2.82 7.15
CA THR A 58 -2.43 -3.49 7.23
C THR A 58 -1.44 -2.88 6.26
N VAL A 59 -0.16 -3.07 6.52
CA VAL A 59 0.95 -2.64 5.66
C VAL A 59 1.74 -3.87 5.25
N LEU A 60 2.19 -3.89 4.02
CA LEU A 60 3.11 -4.88 3.50
C LEU A 60 4.39 -4.17 3.08
N ILE A 61 5.48 -4.40 3.82
CA ILE A 61 6.82 -3.97 3.46
C ILE A 61 7.31 -4.92 2.37
N GLU A 62 7.82 -4.38 1.27
CA GLU A 62 8.14 -5.15 0.06
C GLU A 62 9.57 -5.68 0.04
N SER A 63 10.51 -4.94 0.60
CA SER A 63 11.95 -5.23 0.54
C SER A 63 12.66 -4.63 1.76
N ALA A 64 13.82 -5.15 2.10
CA ALA A 64 14.72 -4.53 3.07
C ALA A 64 15.41 -3.27 2.51
N ASN A 65 15.46 -3.12 1.19
CA ASN A 65 16.06 -1.96 0.54
C ASN A 65 15.11 -0.76 0.60
N HIS A 66 15.52 0.28 1.36
CA HIS A 66 14.75 1.50 1.57
C HIS A 66 14.38 2.24 0.27
N ASP A 67 15.28 2.24 -0.70
CA ASP A 67 15.15 3.02 -1.93
C ASP A 67 14.60 2.23 -3.12
N ALA A 68 14.26 0.95 -2.92
CA ALA A 68 13.70 0.10 -3.97
C ALA A 68 12.28 0.53 -4.37
N ASP A 69 11.86 0.10 -5.55
CA ASP A 69 10.50 0.27 -6.05
C ASP A 69 10.19 -0.81 -7.10
N LEU A 70 8.90 -0.95 -7.44
CA LEU A 70 8.43 -1.92 -8.44
C LEU A 70 9.18 -1.86 -9.77
N VAL A 71 9.67 -0.67 -10.14
CA VAL A 71 10.42 -0.45 -11.40
C VAL A 71 11.91 -0.75 -11.28
N THR A 72 12.42 -0.96 -10.06
CA THR A 72 13.86 -1.24 -9.81
C THR A 72 14.11 -2.67 -9.36
N TYR A 73 13.06 -3.44 -9.07
CA TYR A 73 13.20 -4.85 -8.72
C TYR A 73 13.65 -5.68 -9.92
N GLU A 74 14.55 -6.61 -9.67
CA GLU A 74 14.82 -7.67 -10.63
C GLU A 74 13.56 -8.55 -10.80
N PRO A 75 13.38 -9.21 -11.96
CA PRO A 75 12.15 -9.95 -12.26
C PRO A 75 11.75 -10.98 -11.20
N ASP A 76 12.71 -11.71 -10.65
CA ASP A 76 12.43 -12.73 -9.62
C ASP A 76 12.01 -12.10 -8.29
N GLU A 77 12.62 -10.96 -7.92
CA GLU A 77 12.25 -10.19 -6.74
C GLU A 77 10.84 -9.62 -6.90
N LEU A 78 10.53 -9.02 -8.06
CA LEU A 78 9.20 -8.50 -8.36
C LEU A 78 8.14 -9.61 -8.28
N HIS A 79 8.41 -10.77 -8.86
CA HIS A 79 7.50 -11.92 -8.78
C HIS A 79 7.30 -12.40 -7.35
N HIS A 80 8.37 -12.41 -6.53
CA HIS A 80 8.28 -12.78 -5.12
C HIS A 80 7.40 -11.79 -4.34
N VAL A 81 7.67 -10.49 -4.46
CA VAL A 81 6.88 -9.42 -3.82
C VAL A 81 5.40 -9.52 -4.21
N MET A 82 5.11 -9.62 -5.49
CA MET A 82 3.72 -9.70 -5.97
C MET A 82 3.01 -10.97 -5.52
N ARG A 83 3.68 -12.11 -5.53
CA ARG A 83 3.11 -13.38 -5.03
C ARG A 83 2.81 -13.31 -3.55
N PHE A 84 3.71 -12.74 -2.75
CA PHE A 84 3.50 -12.54 -1.33
C PHE A 84 2.34 -11.58 -1.07
N ALA A 85 2.29 -10.44 -1.77
CA ALA A 85 1.23 -9.43 -1.64
C ALA A 85 -0.16 -10.00 -1.99
N LEU A 86 -0.27 -10.70 -3.13
CA LEU A 86 -1.51 -11.36 -3.55
C LEU A 86 -1.94 -12.45 -2.55
N GLY A 87 -0.99 -13.20 -2.00
CA GLY A 87 -1.29 -14.20 -0.98
C GLY A 87 -1.83 -13.58 0.32
N CYS A 88 -1.28 -12.45 0.75
CA CYS A 88 -1.78 -11.72 1.93
C CYS A 88 -3.17 -11.11 1.69
N TRP A 89 -3.38 -10.52 0.50
CA TRP A 89 -4.67 -10.00 0.08
C TRP A 89 -5.73 -11.09 0.01
N GLN A 90 -5.42 -12.24 -0.61
CA GLN A 90 -6.31 -13.39 -0.68
C GLN A 90 -6.65 -13.94 0.71
N GLN A 91 -5.66 -14.03 1.60
CA GLN A 91 -5.88 -14.48 2.99
C GLN A 91 -6.88 -13.56 3.72
N MET A 92 -6.84 -12.25 3.47
CA MET A 92 -7.80 -11.33 4.05
C MET A 92 -9.20 -11.52 3.46
N ILE A 93 -9.33 -11.78 2.15
CA ILE A 93 -10.60 -12.11 1.48
C ILE A 93 -11.18 -13.41 2.04
N ASP A 94 -10.37 -14.45 2.13
CA ASP A 94 -10.80 -15.79 2.57
C ASP A 94 -11.28 -15.81 4.03
N SER A 95 -10.87 -14.82 4.83
CA SER A 95 -11.37 -14.65 6.19
C SER A 95 -12.86 -14.35 6.26
N GLN A 96 -13.47 -13.87 5.17
CA GLN A 96 -14.88 -13.47 5.06
C GLN A 96 -15.35 -12.45 6.12
N GLN A 97 -14.42 -11.74 6.74
CA GLN A 97 -14.70 -10.72 7.75
C GLN A 97 -15.02 -9.34 7.16
N TYR A 98 -14.73 -9.14 5.88
CA TYR A 98 -14.82 -7.85 5.21
C TYR A 98 -15.72 -7.94 3.99
N ARG A 99 -16.50 -6.88 3.78
CA ARG A 99 -17.34 -6.75 2.58
C ARG A 99 -16.52 -6.61 1.31
N SER A 100 -15.40 -5.93 1.41
CA SER A 100 -14.40 -5.86 0.35
C SER A 100 -12.99 -5.69 0.92
N VAL A 101 -11.99 -6.09 0.16
CA VAL A 101 -10.57 -5.95 0.53
C VAL A 101 -9.85 -5.25 -0.60
N LEU A 102 -9.26 -4.10 -0.29
CA LEU A 102 -8.50 -3.30 -1.24
C LEU A 102 -7.00 -3.52 -1.02
N MET A 103 -6.24 -3.62 -2.11
CA MET A 103 -4.78 -3.57 -2.09
C MET A 103 -4.31 -2.43 -2.99
N TYR A 104 -3.45 -1.57 -2.47
CA TYR A 104 -2.93 -0.44 -3.22
C TYR A 104 -1.55 -0.01 -2.73
N LYS A 105 -0.83 0.70 -3.58
CA LYS A 105 0.47 1.29 -3.31
C LYS A 105 0.45 2.77 -3.64
N ASN A 106 0.96 3.58 -2.72
CA ASN A 106 1.24 4.99 -2.94
C ASN A 106 2.75 5.21 -2.90
N LYS A 107 3.31 5.81 -3.94
CA LYS A 107 4.74 6.14 -4.01
C LYS A 107 4.92 7.65 -4.15
N GLY A 108 5.75 8.18 -3.27
CA GLY A 108 6.11 9.59 -3.26
C GLY A 108 5.04 10.54 -2.70
N PRO A 109 5.41 11.80 -2.44
CA PRO A 109 4.56 12.75 -1.73
C PRO A 109 3.32 13.18 -2.52
N LEU A 110 3.37 13.18 -3.85
CA LEU A 110 2.23 13.58 -4.69
C LEU A 110 1.12 12.54 -4.73
N SER A 111 1.43 11.26 -4.46
CA SER A 111 0.44 10.18 -4.37
C SER A 111 -0.15 10.03 -2.96
N GLY A 112 0.26 10.85 -2.00
CA GLY A 112 -0.12 10.72 -0.60
C GLY A 112 0.70 9.68 0.18
N GLY A 113 1.77 9.15 -0.39
CA GLY A 113 2.74 8.30 0.31
C GLY A 113 3.48 9.09 1.38
N SER A 114 3.49 8.60 2.62
CA SER A 114 4.19 9.25 3.74
C SER A 114 5.60 8.73 3.95
N LEU A 115 5.91 7.53 3.46
CA LEU A 115 7.22 6.89 3.58
C LEU A 115 7.81 6.59 2.21
N VAL A 116 9.13 6.77 2.09
CA VAL A 116 9.90 6.42 0.88
C VAL A 116 10.03 4.90 0.75
N HIS A 117 10.27 4.20 1.87
CA HIS A 117 10.46 2.75 1.93
C HIS A 117 9.33 2.02 1.18
N PRO A 118 9.63 1.08 0.28
CA PRO A 118 8.63 0.44 -0.58
C PRO A 118 7.64 -0.38 0.25
N HIS A 119 6.37 -0.03 0.12
CA HIS A 119 5.30 -0.71 0.83
C HIS A 119 3.97 -0.63 0.08
N MET A 120 3.12 -1.60 0.33
CA MET A 120 1.72 -1.63 -0.09
C MET A 120 0.81 -1.55 1.14
N GLN A 121 -0.44 -1.24 0.92
CA GLN A 121 -1.48 -1.32 1.94
C GLN A 121 -2.54 -2.34 1.52
N ILE A 122 -2.99 -3.15 2.49
CA ILE A 122 -4.12 -4.07 2.32
C ILE A 122 -5.14 -3.69 3.38
N VAL A 123 -6.33 -3.32 2.92
CA VAL A 123 -7.38 -2.74 3.77
C VAL A 123 -8.67 -3.54 3.60
N GLY A 124 -9.12 -4.16 4.67
CA GLY A 124 -10.44 -4.79 4.75
C GLY A 124 -11.49 -3.78 5.17
N LEU A 125 -12.53 -3.60 4.36
CA LEU A 125 -13.67 -2.75 4.63
C LEU A 125 -14.82 -3.59 5.20
N GLU A 126 -15.23 -3.34 6.46
CA GLU A 126 -16.27 -4.14 7.12
C GLU A 126 -17.65 -3.89 6.55
N ARG A 127 -17.96 -2.67 6.16
CA ARG A 127 -19.31 -2.22 5.79
C ARG A 127 -19.45 -1.75 4.35
N GLU A 128 -18.39 -1.23 3.78
CA GLU A 128 -18.38 -0.62 2.46
C GLU A 128 -17.92 -1.62 1.39
N ASP A 129 -18.58 -1.57 0.24
CA ASP A 129 -18.12 -2.26 -0.94
C ASP A 129 -17.27 -1.30 -1.77
N GLY A 130 -15.93 -1.47 -1.68
CA GLY A 130 -14.97 -0.64 -2.41
C GLY A 130 -15.03 -0.81 -3.93
N TYR A 131 -15.74 -1.84 -4.41
CA TYR A 131 -15.88 -2.15 -5.83
C TYR A 131 -17.25 -1.78 -6.41
N ALA A 132 -18.20 -1.34 -5.57
CA ALA A 132 -19.57 -1.07 -6.00
C ALA A 132 -19.70 0.01 -7.09
N ALA A 133 -18.73 0.93 -7.16
CA ALA A 133 -18.70 1.99 -8.15
C ALA A 133 -17.85 1.65 -9.40
N LEU A 134 -17.26 0.45 -9.48
CA LEU A 134 -16.48 0.05 -10.63
C LEU A 134 -17.40 -0.27 -11.82
N ALA A 135 -17.09 0.34 -12.96
CA ALA A 135 -17.74 0.09 -14.24
C ALA A 135 -16.68 -0.20 -15.31
N PRO A 136 -17.01 -0.88 -16.41
CA PRO A 136 -16.08 -1.11 -17.50
C PRO A 136 -15.35 0.15 -17.96
N ALA A 137 -16.05 1.29 -18.03
CA ALA A 137 -15.47 2.57 -18.39
C ALA A 137 -14.32 3.05 -17.47
N ASN A 138 -14.22 2.55 -16.24
CA ASN A 138 -13.10 2.87 -15.35
C ASN A 138 -11.78 2.22 -15.80
N PHE A 139 -11.85 1.22 -16.68
CA PHE A 139 -10.69 0.50 -17.25
C PHE A 139 -10.40 0.94 -18.69
N GLU A 140 -11.24 1.80 -19.25
CA GLU A 140 -10.99 2.47 -20.53
C GLU A 140 -9.99 3.58 -20.28
N GLY A 141 -8.72 3.33 -20.57
CA GLY A 141 -7.66 4.33 -20.48
C GLY A 141 -7.83 5.43 -21.54
N ILE A 142 -7.22 6.57 -21.31
CA ILE A 142 -7.00 7.55 -22.39
C ILE A 142 -6.02 6.92 -23.39
N ASP A 143 -6.35 6.92 -24.66
CA ASP A 143 -5.41 6.52 -25.69
C ASP A 143 -4.24 7.52 -25.72
N VAL A 144 -3.10 7.10 -25.15
CA VAL A 144 -1.89 7.93 -25.07
C VAL A 144 -1.01 7.82 -26.30
N TRP A 145 -1.39 7.00 -27.28
CA TRP A 145 -0.61 6.80 -28.50
C TRP A 145 -0.43 8.08 -29.34
N PRO A 146 -1.41 9.00 -29.44
CA PRO A 146 -1.23 10.28 -30.11
C PRO A 146 -0.50 11.32 -29.26
N VAL A 147 -0.38 11.09 -27.94
CA VAL A 147 0.31 12.01 -27.04
C VAL A 147 1.80 11.69 -27.11
N SER A 148 2.57 12.55 -27.77
CA SER A 148 4.01 12.35 -27.91
C SER A 148 4.65 12.14 -26.54
N TYR A 149 5.62 11.21 -26.47
CA TYR A 149 6.42 10.91 -25.26
C TYR A 149 7.07 12.13 -24.58
N THR A 150 7.03 13.30 -25.22
CA THR A 150 7.58 14.55 -24.69
C THR A 150 6.83 15.08 -23.46
N HIS A 151 5.58 14.67 -23.22
CA HIS A 151 4.83 15.06 -22.02
C HIS A 151 5.03 14.15 -20.82
N LEU A 152 5.70 13.00 -20.99
CA LEU A 152 6.02 12.07 -19.91
C LEU A 152 7.41 12.31 -19.28
N ARG A 153 8.14 13.34 -19.76
CA ARG A 153 9.49 13.69 -19.27
C ARG A 153 9.54 14.99 -18.48
N ALA A 154 8.43 15.48 -17.98
CA ALA A 154 8.39 16.66 -17.11
C ALA A 154 8.30 16.25 -15.64
#